data_77dd68fe343647e95e8fef5e8ec57801
#
_entry.id   77dd68fe343647e95e8fef5e8ec57801
#
_cell.length_a   1.000
_cell.length_b   1.000
_cell.length_c   1.000
_cell.angle_alpha   90.00
_cell.angle_beta   90.00
_cell.angle_gamma   90.00
#
_symmetry.space_group_name_H-M   'P 1'
#
loop_
_entity.id
_entity.type
_entity.pdbx_description
1 polymer ?
#
loop_
_entity_poly.entity_id
_entity_poly.type
_entity_poly.pdbx_seq_one_letter_code
_entity_poly.pdbx_strand_id
1 'polypeptide(L)'
;QQYEVEHASTLHDILVEAGAGTGKTFSMVSRIAYLCNKEVDAVSNIADEIAMVTFTNDAAINMKKRLKQMFVNYFVLTGREKYLKFVEDIDRSNISTIHKFAIGILRGESLYTGLGTNFRITENEHKRGKTYDLFLGEFLEEKELPGVAAANDK
;
A
#
# COMPACT_ATOMS: atom_id res chain seq x y z
N GLN A 1 20.42 -4.87 14.55
CA GLN A 1 18.96 -4.76 14.30
C GLN A 1 18.65 -4.14 12.94
N GLN A 2 19.07 -2.88 12.61
CA GLN A 2 18.78 -2.28 11.29
C GLN A 2 19.40 -3.08 10.14
N TYR A 3 20.63 -3.52 10.29
CA TYR A 3 21.32 -4.39 9.33
C TYR A 3 20.60 -5.71 9.12
N GLU A 4 20.08 -6.34 10.16
CA GLU A 4 19.30 -7.58 10.09
C GLU A 4 18.01 -7.41 9.29
N VAL A 5 17.29 -6.29 9.52
CA VAL A 5 16.08 -5.95 8.74
C VAL A 5 16.42 -5.71 7.27
N GLU A 6 17.51 -4.99 7.00
CA GLU A 6 17.96 -4.67 5.64
C GLU A 6 18.30 -5.93 4.85
N HIS A 7 19.01 -6.89 5.46
CA HIS A 7 19.54 -8.09 4.79
C HIS A 7 18.70 -9.35 4.99
N ALA A 8 17.56 -9.25 5.68
CA ALA A 8 16.71 -10.40 5.92
C ALA A 8 16.22 -11.06 4.62
N SER A 9 16.03 -12.36 4.66
CA SER A 9 15.52 -13.15 3.53
C SER A 9 14.15 -12.63 3.06
N THR A 10 13.90 -12.72 1.75
CA THR A 10 12.58 -12.44 1.15
C THR A 10 11.62 -13.63 1.23
N LEU A 11 12.09 -14.77 1.72
CA LEU A 11 11.29 -15.99 1.87
C LEU A 11 10.44 -16.00 3.15
N HIS A 12 10.67 -15.05 4.06
CA HIS A 12 9.99 -14.99 5.35
C HIS A 12 9.43 -13.60 5.61
N ASP A 13 8.30 -13.56 6.29
CA ASP A 13 7.72 -12.33 6.81
C ASP A 13 8.58 -11.77 7.93
N ILE A 14 8.68 -10.44 8.01
CA ILE A 14 9.48 -9.73 9.02
C ILE A 14 8.57 -8.78 9.76
N LEU A 15 8.46 -8.97 11.07
CA LEU A 15 7.83 -8.02 11.98
C LEU A 15 8.90 -7.16 12.66
N VAL A 16 8.81 -5.85 12.49
CA VAL A 16 9.73 -4.90 13.11
C VAL A 16 9.00 -4.05 14.13
N GLU A 17 9.24 -4.31 15.40
CA GLU A 17 8.76 -3.47 16.50
C GLU A 17 9.75 -2.34 16.78
N ALA A 18 9.31 -1.10 16.62
CA ALA A 18 10.19 0.04 16.78
C ALA A 18 9.43 1.30 17.23
N GLY A 19 9.96 2.01 18.21
CA GLY A 19 9.41 3.27 18.72
C GLY A 19 9.46 4.43 17.70
N ALA A 20 8.88 5.58 18.06
CA ALA A 20 9.02 6.79 17.26
C ALA A 20 10.49 7.25 17.21
N GLY A 21 10.94 7.74 16.04
CA GLY A 21 12.31 8.24 15.87
C GLY A 21 13.41 7.19 15.73
N THR A 22 13.12 5.90 15.80
CA THR A 22 14.12 4.81 15.74
C THR A 22 14.66 4.50 14.33
N GLY A 23 14.27 5.27 13.32
CA GLY A 23 14.78 5.09 11.96
C GLY A 23 13.99 4.08 11.10
N LYS A 24 12.75 3.68 11.47
CA LYS A 24 11.92 2.74 10.69
C LYS A 24 11.88 3.03 9.19
N THR A 25 11.60 4.29 8.84
CA THR A 25 11.54 4.71 7.43
C THR A 25 12.90 4.57 6.74
N PHE A 26 13.99 4.84 7.46
CA PHE A 26 15.34 4.64 6.92
C PHE A 26 15.60 3.16 6.65
N SER A 27 15.31 2.28 7.61
CA SER A 27 15.50 0.83 7.43
C SER A 27 14.67 0.26 6.26
N MET A 28 13.45 0.75 6.05
CA MET A 28 12.63 0.35 4.89
C MET A 28 13.25 0.80 3.56
N VAL A 29 13.70 2.06 3.48
CA VAL A 29 14.34 2.61 2.28
C VAL A 29 15.66 1.89 2.00
N SER A 30 16.49 1.65 3.02
CA SER A 30 17.74 0.92 2.94
C SER A 30 17.53 -0.53 2.46
N ARG A 31 16.48 -1.20 2.97
CA ARG A 31 16.12 -2.55 2.51
C ARG A 31 15.77 -2.58 1.01
N ILE A 32 14.98 -1.64 0.51
CA ILE A 32 14.69 -1.58 -0.93
C ILE A 32 15.97 -1.40 -1.74
N ALA A 33 16.83 -0.49 -1.31
CA ALA A 33 18.13 -0.29 -1.98
C ALA A 33 18.98 -1.56 -1.96
N TYR A 34 18.99 -2.30 -0.86
CA TYR A 34 19.65 -3.61 -0.78
C TYR A 34 19.03 -4.60 -1.78
N LEU A 35 17.69 -4.73 -1.82
CA LEU A 35 17.00 -5.63 -2.74
C LEU A 35 17.28 -5.33 -4.22
N CYS A 36 17.48 -4.05 -4.56
CA CYS A 36 17.86 -3.61 -5.91
C CYS A 36 19.35 -3.86 -6.24
N ASN A 37 20.18 -4.20 -5.24
CA ASN A 37 21.63 -4.37 -5.40
C ASN A 37 22.15 -5.75 -5.07
N LYS A 38 21.33 -6.66 -4.51
CA LYS A 38 21.77 -8.04 -4.23
C LYS A 38 22.15 -8.76 -5.54
N GLU A 39 22.99 -9.76 -5.44
CA GLU A 39 23.54 -10.48 -6.60
C GLU A 39 22.52 -11.43 -7.24
N VAL A 40 21.68 -12.05 -6.41
CA VAL A 40 20.69 -13.04 -6.84
C VAL A 40 19.29 -12.50 -6.56
N ASP A 41 18.36 -12.67 -7.48
CA ASP A 41 16.97 -12.21 -7.40
C ASP A 41 16.87 -10.72 -7.03
N ALA A 42 17.71 -9.90 -7.63
CA ALA A 42 17.64 -8.45 -7.46
C ALA A 42 16.35 -7.90 -8.05
N VAL A 43 15.73 -6.94 -7.33
CA VAL A 43 14.64 -6.14 -7.87
C VAL A 43 15.14 -5.38 -9.10
N SER A 44 14.50 -5.60 -10.24
CA SER A 44 14.85 -5.00 -11.52
C SER A 44 13.93 -3.85 -11.91
N ASN A 45 12.70 -3.87 -11.40
CA ASN A 45 11.67 -2.86 -11.62
C ASN A 45 10.93 -2.55 -10.32
N ILE A 46 11.22 -1.39 -9.73
CA ILE A 46 10.59 -0.96 -8.47
C ILE A 46 9.07 -0.76 -8.64
N ALA A 47 8.61 -0.33 -9.82
CA ALA A 47 7.21 -0.06 -10.04
C ALA A 47 6.34 -1.32 -9.98
N ASP A 48 6.86 -2.45 -10.45
CA ASP A 48 6.12 -3.70 -10.57
C ASP A 48 6.37 -4.66 -9.40
N GLU A 49 7.57 -4.60 -8.81
CA GLU A 49 8.02 -5.60 -7.83
C GLU A 49 7.93 -5.11 -6.37
N ILE A 50 7.77 -3.79 -6.14
CA ILE A 50 7.73 -3.20 -4.80
C ILE A 50 6.41 -2.49 -4.54
N ALA A 51 5.75 -2.87 -3.44
CA ALA A 51 4.64 -2.11 -2.87
C ALA A 51 5.01 -1.63 -1.45
N MET A 52 4.84 -0.33 -1.18
CA MET A 52 4.98 0.26 0.15
C MET A 52 3.71 0.96 0.55
N VAL A 53 3.13 0.55 1.66
CA VAL A 53 1.85 1.07 2.11
C VAL A 53 2.04 1.87 3.41
N THR A 54 1.43 3.05 3.47
CA THR A 54 1.48 3.96 4.61
C THR A 54 0.08 4.40 5.03
N PHE A 55 -0.02 5.04 6.19
CA PHE A 55 -1.30 5.63 6.63
C PHE A 55 -1.54 7.03 6.07
N THR A 56 -0.49 7.80 5.78
CA THR A 56 -0.61 9.20 5.36
C THR A 56 0.04 9.47 4.00
N ASN A 57 -0.50 10.45 3.27
CA ASN A 57 0.09 10.88 2.00
C ASN A 57 1.50 11.44 2.20
N ASP A 58 1.73 12.20 3.27
CA ASP A 58 3.04 12.80 3.55
C ASP A 58 4.11 11.74 3.81
N ALA A 59 3.76 10.64 4.49
CA ALA A 59 4.68 9.53 4.66
C ALA A 59 5.04 8.88 3.31
N ALA A 60 4.06 8.67 2.42
CA ALA A 60 4.31 8.12 1.09
C ALA A 60 5.21 9.05 0.24
N ILE A 61 4.95 10.35 0.25
CA ILE A 61 5.77 11.36 -0.44
C ILE A 61 7.20 11.36 0.10
N ASN A 62 7.35 11.36 1.43
CA ASN A 62 8.67 11.33 2.07
C ASN A 62 9.45 10.05 1.75
N MET A 63 8.78 8.90 1.67
CA MET A 63 9.41 7.64 1.28
C MET A 63 9.92 7.70 -0.17
N LYS A 64 9.09 8.16 -1.12
CA LYS A 64 9.49 8.36 -2.52
C LYS A 64 10.70 9.29 -2.62
N LYS A 65 10.66 10.44 -1.92
CA LYS A 65 11.76 11.41 -1.91
C LYS A 65 13.07 10.80 -1.40
N ARG A 66 13.02 10.04 -0.30
CA ARG A 66 14.21 9.39 0.28
C ARG A 66 14.79 8.32 -0.64
N LEU A 67 13.94 7.50 -1.26
CA LEU A 67 14.38 6.50 -2.24
C LEU A 67 15.05 7.16 -3.45
N LYS A 68 14.43 8.17 -4.04
CA LYS A 68 15.02 8.93 -5.14
C LYS A 68 16.38 9.49 -4.78
N GLN A 69 16.49 10.16 -3.63
CA GLN A 69 17.76 10.72 -3.18
C GLN A 69 18.84 9.64 -3.02
N MET A 70 18.48 8.48 -2.48
CA MET A 70 19.42 7.37 -2.31
C MET A 70 19.93 6.85 -3.66
N PHE A 71 19.05 6.64 -4.63
CA PHE A 71 19.47 6.16 -5.95
C PHE A 71 20.23 7.22 -6.76
N VAL A 72 19.89 8.50 -6.63
CA VAL A 72 20.69 9.58 -7.20
C VAL A 72 22.11 9.56 -6.60
N ASN A 73 22.24 9.38 -5.29
CA ASN A 73 23.56 9.28 -4.64
C ASN A 73 24.34 8.05 -5.14
N TYR A 74 23.68 6.90 -5.32
CA TYR A 74 24.33 5.73 -5.90
C TYR A 74 24.76 5.95 -7.34
N PHE A 75 23.96 6.65 -8.15
CA PHE A 75 24.36 7.04 -9.51
C PHE A 75 25.61 7.93 -9.49
N VAL A 76 25.61 8.96 -8.68
CA VAL A 76 26.77 9.89 -8.56
C VAL A 76 28.02 9.17 -8.13
N LEU A 77 27.91 8.21 -7.20
CA LEU A 77 29.07 7.46 -6.68
C LEU A 77 29.60 6.39 -7.65
N THR A 78 28.73 5.79 -8.47
CA THR A 78 29.06 4.58 -9.23
C THR A 78 29.02 4.76 -10.74
N GLY A 79 28.35 5.82 -11.24
CA GLY A 79 28.13 6.06 -12.68
C GLY A 79 27.18 5.04 -13.33
N ARG A 80 26.50 4.16 -12.56
CA ARG A 80 25.68 3.09 -13.13
C ARG A 80 24.28 3.59 -13.47
N GLU A 81 23.91 3.58 -14.75
CA GLU A 81 22.62 4.06 -15.28
C GLU A 81 21.39 3.36 -14.69
N LYS A 82 21.54 2.12 -14.20
CA LYS A 82 20.43 1.40 -13.55
C LYS A 82 19.77 2.21 -12.41
N TYR A 83 20.52 3.05 -11.72
CA TYR A 83 20.00 3.87 -10.63
C TYR A 83 19.11 5.01 -11.10
N LEU A 84 19.38 5.57 -12.30
CA LEU A 84 18.48 6.56 -12.91
C LEU A 84 17.15 5.91 -13.30
N LYS A 85 17.18 4.69 -13.84
CA LYS A 85 15.96 3.93 -14.11
C LYS A 85 15.13 3.73 -12.86
N PHE A 86 15.76 3.35 -11.73
CA PHE A 86 15.03 3.22 -10.46
C PHE A 86 14.43 4.54 -9.98
N VAL A 87 15.07 5.68 -10.22
CA VAL A 87 14.50 7.00 -9.90
C VAL A 87 13.21 7.26 -10.70
N GLU A 88 13.18 6.90 -11.98
CA GLU A 88 11.99 7.00 -12.83
C GLU A 88 10.89 6.03 -12.39
N ASP A 89 11.24 4.79 -12.07
CA ASP A 89 10.30 3.75 -11.62
C ASP A 89 9.58 4.14 -10.31
N ILE A 90 10.25 4.89 -9.41
CA ILE A 90 9.66 5.33 -8.14
C ILE A 90 8.42 6.20 -8.36
N ASP A 91 8.34 7.00 -9.41
CA ASP A 91 7.16 7.82 -9.69
C ASP A 91 5.93 6.96 -10.00
N ARG A 92 6.15 5.86 -10.71
CA ARG A 92 5.12 4.89 -11.10
C ARG A 92 4.85 3.82 -10.05
N SER A 93 5.70 3.75 -9.01
CA SER A 93 5.64 2.68 -8.00
C SER A 93 4.42 2.76 -7.10
N ASN A 94 4.05 1.60 -6.55
CA ASN A 94 2.98 1.41 -5.59
C ASN A 94 3.36 1.89 -4.17
N ILE A 95 3.98 3.07 -4.06
CA ILE A 95 4.26 3.73 -2.78
C ILE A 95 3.15 4.73 -2.50
N SER A 96 2.19 4.34 -1.67
CA SER A 96 0.97 5.12 -1.46
C SER A 96 0.32 4.83 -0.09
N THR A 97 -0.80 5.50 0.18
CA THR A 97 -1.61 5.12 1.33
C THR A 97 -2.34 3.80 1.08
N ILE A 98 -2.70 3.09 2.17
CA ILE A 98 -3.45 1.83 2.10
C ILE A 98 -4.73 1.96 1.26
N HIS A 99 -5.45 3.08 1.39
CA HIS A 99 -6.66 3.34 0.62
C HIS A 99 -6.37 3.46 -0.89
N LYS A 100 -5.34 4.21 -1.27
CA LYS A 100 -4.95 4.34 -2.68
C LYS A 100 -4.48 3.01 -3.27
N PHE A 101 -3.72 2.23 -2.51
CA PHE A 101 -3.27 0.91 -2.92
C PHE A 101 -4.46 -0.02 -3.17
N ALA A 102 -5.40 -0.11 -2.22
CA ALA A 102 -6.61 -0.92 -2.36
C ALA A 102 -7.47 -0.50 -3.56
N ILE A 103 -7.66 0.81 -3.78
CA ILE A 103 -8.37 1.32 -4.95
C ILE A 103 -7.65 0.93 -6.25
N GLY A 104 -6.33 0.98 -6.25
CA GLY A 104 -5.52 0.56 -7.41
C GLY A 104 -5.76 -0.90 -7.78
N ILE A 105 -5.76 -1.80 -6.81
CA ILE A 105 -6.07 -3.22 -7.00
C ILE A 105 -7.49 -3.38 -7.54
N LEU A 106 -8.49 -2.78 -6.89
CA LEU A 106 -9.90 -2.88 -7.32
C LEU A 106 -10.12 -2.38 -8.76
N ARG A 107 -9.39 -1.36 -9.20
CA ARG A 107 -9.45 -0.87 -10.57
C ARG A 107 -8.76 -1.80 -11.56
N GLY A 108 -7.61 -2.37 -11.19
CA GLY A 108 -6.92 -3.38 -11.99
C GLY A 108 -7.78 -4.62 -12.21
N GLU A 109 -8.48 -5.04 -11.17
CA GLU A 109 -9.33 -6.24 -11.15
C GLU A 109 -10.83 -5.92 -11.41
N SER A 110 -11.12 -4.84 -12.12
CA SER A 110 -12.50 -4.34 -12.33
C SER A 110 -13.43 -5.35 -12.97
N LEU A 111 -12.91 -6.25 -13.82
CA LEU A 111 -13.66 -7.32 -14.45
C LEU A 111 -14.16 -8.37 -13.43
N TYR A 112 -13.37 -8.66 -12.42
CA TYR A 112 -13.71 -9.63 -11.37
C TYR A 112 -14.59 -9.04 -10.27
N THR A 113 -14.44 -7.74 -10.00
CA THR A 113 -15.19 -7.07 -8.93
C THR A 113 -16.57 -6.59 -9.34
N GLY A 114 -16.86 -6.54 -10.65
CA GLY A 114 -18.12 -5.99 -11.18
C GLY A 114 -18.32 -4.48 -10.95
N LEU A 115 -17.36 -3.79 -10.35
CA LEU A 115 -17.47 -2.36 -10.00
C LEU A 115 -17.26 -1.41 -11.18
N GLY A 116 -16.72 -1.90 -12.31
CA GLY A 116 -16.27 -1.08 -13.43
C GLY A 116 -15.01 -0.26 -13.06
N THR A 117 -14.39 0.36 -14.06
CA THR A 117 -13.13 1.09 -13.88
C THR A 117 -13.30 2.50 -13.27
N ASN A 118 -14.52 3.05 -13.32
CA ASN A 118 -14.82 4.45 -12.94
C ASN A 118 -15.56 4.58 -11.60
N PHE A 119 -15.51 3.58 -10.72
CA PHE A 119 -16.11 3.72 -9.41
C PHE A 119 -15.44 4.82 -8.57
N ARG A 120 -16.23 5.47 -7.73
CA ARG A 120 -15.76 6.50 -6.80
C ARG A 120 -16.07 6.08 -5.38
N ILE A 121 -15.12 6.27 -4.48
CA ILE A 121 -15.36 6.14 -3.05
C ILE A 121 -15.98 7.44 -2.57
N THR A 122 -17.14 7.37 -1.92
CA THR A 122 -17.80 8.53 -1.34
C THR A 122 -17.85 8.37 0.18
N GLU A 123 -17.36 9.34 0.90
CA GLU A 123 -17.50 9.46 2.36
C GLU A 123 -18.83 10.16 2.68
N ASN A 124 -19.94 9.52 2.43
CA ASN A 124 -21.23 10.08 2.75
C ASN A 124 -21.91 9.18 3.79
N GLU A 125 -21.90 9.62 5.06
CA GLU A 125 -22.49 8.88 6.18
C GLU A 125 -23.97 8.56 5.96
N HIS A 126 -24.73 9.47 5.34
CA HIS A 126 -26.13 9.26 5.04
C HIS A 126 -26.35 8.15 3.99
N LYS A 127 -25.53 8.09 2.96
CA LYS A 127 -25.59 6.99 1.96
C LYS A 127 -25.14 5.67 2.58
N ARG A 128 -24.13 5.70 3.44
CA ARG A 128 -23.64 4.54 4.17
C ARG A 128 -24.72 3.96 5.09
N GLY A 129 -25.46 4.82 5.82
CA GLY A 129 -26.60 4.41 6.63
C GLY A 129 -27.67 3.72 5.79
N LYS A 130 -28.12 4.34 4.70
CA LYS A 130 -29.13 3.74 3.79
C LYS A 130 -28.68 2.40 3.19
N THR A 131 -27.42 2.28 2.80
CA THR A 131 -26.90 1.00 2.26
C THR A 131 -26.87 -0.08 3.34
N TYR A 132 -26.54 0.30 4.59
CA TYR A 132 -26.55 -0.61 5.72
C TYR A 132 -27.98 -1.07 6.06
N ASP A 133 -28.94 -0.14 6.07
CA ASP A 133 -30.35 -0.43 6.33
C ASP A 133 -30.96 -1.35 5.26
N LEU A 134 -30.65 -1.10 3.98
CA LEU A 134 -31.06 -1.97 2.88
C LEU A 134 -30.49 -3.38 3.02
N PHE A 135 -29.18 -3.48 3.26
CA PHE A 135 -28.52 -4.77 3.45
C PHE A 135 -29.06 -5.53 4.66
N LEU A 136 -29.30 -4.83 5.77
CA LEU A 136 -29.87 -5.43 6.97
C LEU A 136 -31.31 -5.89 6.73
N GLY A 137 -32.10 -5.11 5.98
CA GLY A 137 -33.47 -5.46 5.59
C GLY A 137 -33.49 -6.75 4.76
N GLU A 138 -32.70 -6.82 3.69
CA GLU A 138 -32.59 -8.01 2.84
C GLU A 138 -32.10 -9.23 3.65
N PHE A 139 -31.10 -9.07 4.50
CA PHE A 139 -30.58 -10.14 5.35
C PHE A 139 -31.60 -10.66 6.36
N LEU A 140 -32.45 -9.80 6.94
CA LEU A 140 -33.47 -10.19 7.90
C LEU A 140 -34.66 -10.86 7.22
N GLU A 141 -35.05 -10.42 6.01
CA GLU A 141 -36.05 -11.06 5.20
C GLU A 141 -35.64 -12.47 4.75
N GLU A 142 -34.38 -12.64 4.31
CA GLU A 142 -33.81 -13.92 3.87
C GLU A 142 -33.71 -14.94 5.03
N LYS A 143 -33.55 -14.48 6.27
CA LYS A 143 -33.40 -15.32 7.46
C LYS A 143 -34.71 -15.67 8.15
N GLU A 144 -35.87 -15.18 7.69
CA GLU A 144 -37.17 -15.40 8.35
C GLU A 144 -37.12 -15.17 9.87
N LEU A 145 -36.41 -14.16 10.36
CA LEU A 145 -36.34 -13.81 11.76
C LEU A 145 -37.45 -12.82 12.12
N PRO A 146 -38.64 -13.29 12.57
CA PRO A 146 -39.68 -12.38 13.00
C PRO A 146 -39.28 -11.74 14.33
N GLY A 147 -39.17 -10.42 14.38
CA GLY A 147 -39.11 -9.72 15.66
C GLY A 147 -38.13 -8.57 15.83
N VAL A 148 -37.33 -8.20 14.84
CA VAL A 148 -36.37 -7.07 15.00
C VAL A 148 -36.93 -5.75 14.45
N ALA A 149 -37.99 -5.77 13.67
CA ALA A 149 -38.61 -4.56 13.09
C ALA A 149 -39.33 -3.64 14.09
N ALA A 150 -39.50 -4.06 15.34
CA ALA A 150 -40.33 -3.29 16.32
C ALA A 150 -39.51 -2.45 17.32
N ALA A 151 -38.18 -2.32 17.17
CA ALA A 151 -37.35 -1.64 18.18
C ALA A 151 -36.96 -0.19 17.86
N ASN A 152 -37.34 0.34 16.69
CA ASN A 152 -36.91 1.69 16.26
C ASN A 152 -37.99 2.80 16.30
N ASP A 153 -39.13 2.56 16.91
CA ASP A 153 -40.14 3.61 17.17
C ASP A 153 -40.19 3.97 18.67
N LYS A 154 -39.15 4.64 19.16
CA LYS A 154 -39.23 5.49 20.37
C LYS A 154 -38.15 6.54 20.36
#